data_b9dc649f78e7ce01c38dcef00529febd
#
_entry.id   b9dc649f78e7ce01c38dcef00529febd
#
_cell.length_a   1.000
_cell.length_b   1.000
_cell.length_c   1.000
_cell.angle_alpha   90.00
_cell.angle_beta   90.00
_cell.angle_gamma   90.00
#
_symmetry.space_group_name_H-M   'P 1'
#
loop_
_entity.id
_entity.type
_entity.pdbx_description
1 polymer ?
#
loop_
_entity_poly.entity_id
_entity_poly.type
_entity_poly.pdbx_seq_one_letter_code
_entity_poly.pdbx_strand_id
1 'polypeptide(L)'
;MHRPLRKTHPALKIINGSLIDLPAPTNLSIWWNFGSLLGLCLGVQIVTGLFLSIHYTAHVDLAFSSVAHISRDVNYGWLLRALHANGGSWFFICIYLHIGRGIYYGSFVNIPTWNIGVILLLLTIATAFLGYVLPWGQISFWGATVITNLFSAIPYIGQDLVEWIWGGFAVANATLVRFFSLHFLLPFVISGITIIHILFLHETGSNNPLGLNSDREKIPFHSYYRFKDLVGFLILSFLLCAFSLFDPYILGDPENFIPANPLVTPVHIQPEWYFLFAYAI
;
A
#
# COMPACT_ATOMS: atom_id res chain seq x y z
N MET A 1 -17.14 -1.28 -43.42
CA MET A 1 -15.98 -1.08 -42.52
C MET A 1 -16.07 -2.06 -41.38
N HIS A 2 -15.08 -2.92 -41.18
CA HIS A 2 -15.01 -3.81 -40.01
C HIS A 2 -14.74 -2.96 -38.76
N ARG A 3 -15.65 -3.02 -37.76
CA ARG A 3 -15.41 -2.38 -36.47
C ARG A 3 -14.30 -3.15 -35.74
N PRO A 4 -13.33 -2.48 -35.09
CA PRO A 4 -12.25 -3.15 -34.38
C PRO A 4 -12.78 -4.00 -33.23
N LEU A 5 -12.14 -5.15 -32.97
CA LEU A 5 -12.53 -6.15 -31.97
C LEU A 5 -12.73 -5.53 -30.56
N ARG A 6 -11.90 -4.53 -30.20
CA ARG A 6 -12.04 -3.82 -28.92
C ARG A 6 -13.37 -3.09 -28.75
N LYS A 7 -14.08 -2.79 -29.85
CA LYS A 7 -15.41 -2.11 -29.83
C LYS A 7 -16.59 -3.06 -30.01
N THR A 8 -16.34 -4.33 -30.34
CA THR A 8 -17.37 -5.33 -30.63
C THR A 8 -17.44 -6.44 -29.61
N HIS A 9 -16.28 -6.93 -29.10
CA HIS A 9 -16.25 -8.00 -28.11
C HIS A 9 -16.65 -7.47 -26.71
N PRO A 10 -17.61 -8.10 -25.97
CA PRO A 10 -18.13 -7.58 -24.71
C PRO A 10 -17.06 -7.23 -23.67
N ALA A 11 -16.13 -8.16 -23.37
CA ALA A 11 -15.05 -7.92 -22.39
C ALA A 11 -14.06 -6.84 -22.87
N LEU A 12 -13.68 -6.84 -24.15
CA LEU A 12 -12.75 -5.84 -24.69
C LEU A 12 -13.38 -4.45 -24.76
N LYS A 13 -14.71 -4.37 -24.92
CA LYS A 13 -15.44 -3.09 -24.88
C LYS A 13 -15.36 -2.42 -23.49
N ILE A 14 -15.40 -3.20 -22.42
CA ILE A 14 -15.21 -2.68 -21.04
C ILE A 14 -13.83 -2.08 -20.91
N ILE A 15 -12.78 -2.83 -21.26
CA ILE A 15 -11.39 -2.36 -21.22
C ILE A 15 -11.20 -1.13 -22.13
N ASN A 16 -11.77 -1.14 -23.32
CA ASN A 16 -11.69 -0.01 -24.23
C ASN A 16 -12.33 1.26 -23.64
N GLY A 17 -13.51 1.15 -23.03
CA GLY A 17 -14.20 2.28 -22.40
C GLY A 17 -13.48 2.82 -21.17
N SER A 18 -12.80 1.96 -20.43
CA SER A 18 -12.14 2.34 -19.17
C SER A 18 -10.69 2.82 -19.33
N LEU A 19 -9.97 2.36 -20.37
CA LEU A 19 -8.54 2.60 -20.50
C LEU A 19 -8.11 3.23 -21.84
N ILE A 20 -8.97 3.23 -22.85
CA ILE A 20 -8.62 3.72 -24.20
C ILE A 20 -9.44 4.94 -24.55
N ASP A 21 -10.74 4.77 -24.70
CA ASP A 21 -11.68 5.82 -25.13
C ASP A 21 -12.22 6.66 -23.95
N LEU A 22 -11.72 6.44 -22.71
CA LEU A 22 -12.14 7.21 -21.52
C LEU A 22 -11.88 8.71 -21.74
N PRO A 23 -12.89 9.57 -21.64
CA PRO A 23 -12.69 11.00 -21.79
C PRO A 23 -11.93 11.58 -20.58
N ALA A 24 -10.80 12.22 -20.82
CA ALA A 24 -9.99 12.88 -19.81
C ALA A 24 -9.76 14.35 -20.13
N PRO A 25 -9.77 15.26 -19.12
CA PRO A 25 -9.45 16.68 -19.33
C PRO A 25 -8.07 16.86 -19.96
N THR A 26 -7.92 17.84 -20.85
CA THR A 26 -6.67 18.09 -21.59
C THR A 26 -5.54 18.68 -20.73
N ASN A 27 -5.88 19.25 -19.58
CA ASN A 27 -4.98 20.05 -18.74
C ASN A 27 -4.52 19.33 -17.45
N LEU A 28 -4.62 17.99 -17.37
CA LEU A 28 -4.16 17.24 -16.20
C LEU A 28 -2.64 17.37 -16.03
N SER A 29 -2.19 17.74 -14.84
CA SER A 29 -0.77 17.84 -14.49
C SER A 29 -0.21 16.48 -14.05
N ILE A 30 1.08 16.44 -13.69
CA ILE A 30 1.76 15.23 -13.17
C ILE A 30 1.11 14.71 -11.87
N TRP A 31 0.45 15.57 -11.10
CA TRP A 31 -0.22 15.18 -9.85
C TRP A 31 -1.36 14.18 -10.06
N TRP A 32 -1.92 14.08 -11.27
CA TRP A 32 -2.95 13.08 -11.61
C TRP A 32 -2.37 11.69 -11.88
N ASN A 33 -1.05 11.57 -12.09
CA ASN A 33 -0.39 10.28 -12.27
C ASN A 33 -0.32 9.44 -10.98
N PHE A 34 -0.45 10.06 -9.79
CA PHE A 34 -0.29 9.32 -8.52
C PHE A 34 -1.35 8.22 -8.31
N GLY A 35 -2.53 8.31 -8.93
CA GLY A 35 -3.51 7.23 -8.92
C GLY A 35 -3.03 5.98 -9.65
N SER A 36 -2.49 6.12 -10.86
CA SER A 36 -1.92 5.00 -11.62
C SER A 36 -0.62 4.47 -10.99
N LEU A 37 0.21 5.33 -10.39
CA LEU A 37 1.41 4.94 -9.63
C LEU A 37 1.06 4.08 -8.42
N LEU A 38 -0.04 4.38 -7.73
CA LEU A 38 -0.54 3.53 -6.63
C LEU A 38 -0.92 2.13 -7.12
N GLY A 39 -1.51 2.02 -8.31
CA GLY A 39 -1.76 0.73 -8.94
C GLY A 39 -0.48 -0.06 -9.21
N LEU A 40 0.59 0.61 -9.67
CA LEU A 40 1.91 0.00 -9.84
C LEU A 40 2.48 -0.47 -8.49
N CYS A 41 2.45 0.39 -7.45
CA CYS A 41 2.89 0.04 -6.10
C CYS A 41 2.16 -1.19 -5.57
N LEU A 42 0.83 -1.23 -5.68
CA LEU A 42 0.03 -2.36 -5.24
C LEU A 42 0.44 -3.66 -5.97
N GLY A 43 0.64 -3.58 -7.29
CA GLY A 43 1.12 -4.71 -8.08
C GLY A 43 2.49 -5.22 -7.63
N VAL A 44 3.44 -4.32 -7.41
CA VAL A 44 4.78 -4.65 -6.89
C VAL A 44 4.68 -5.31 -5.52
N GLN A 45 3.88 -4.76 -4.61
CA GLN A 45 3.72 -5.30 -3.25
C GLN A 45 3.09 -6.70 -3.26
N ILE A 46 2.05 -6.93 -4.07
CA ILE A 46 1.43 -8.25 -4.18
C ILE A 46 2.41 -9.27 -4.76
N VAL A 47 3.11 -8.94 -5.85
CA VAL A 47 4.04 -9.87 -6.49
C VAL A 47 5.21 -10.20 -5.56
N THR A 48 5.88 -9.20 -5.01
CA THR A 48 7.01 -9.43 -4.10
C THR A 48 6.58 -10.14 -2.82
N GLY A 49 5.42 -9.77 -2.25
CA GLY A 49 4.85 -10.40 -1.05
C GLY A 49 4.48 -11.86 -1.27
N LEU A 50 3.93 -12.21 -2.43
CA LEU A 50 3.61 -13.59 -2.79
C LEU A 50 4.88 -14.46 -2.80
N PHE A 51 5.96 -14.00 -3.44
CA PHE A 51 7.22 -14.75 -3.46
C PHE A 51 7.89 -14.82 -2.08
N LEU A 52 7.80 -13.77 -1.26
CA LEU A 52 8.30 -13.82 0.12
C LEU A 52 7.52 -14.81 0.96
N SER A 53 6.19 -14.91 0.80
CA SER A 53 5.34 -15.82 1.57
C SER A 53 5.64 -17.30 1.32
N ILE A 54 6.24 -17.66 0.18
CA ILE A 54 6.63 -19.03 -0.15
C ILE A 54 7.74 -19.54 0.80
N HIS A 55 8.57 -18.64 1.31
CA HIS A 55 9.73 -18.97 2.15
C HIS A 55 9.57 -18.53 3.62
N TYR A 56 8.57 -17.69 3.92
CA TYR A 56 8.33 -17.17 5.25
C TYR A 56 7.58 -18.17 6.14
N THR A 57 7.96 -18.26 7.42
CA THR A 57 7.28 -19.10 8.40
C THR A 57 6.72 -18.26 9.54
N ALA A 58 5.39 -18.21 9.66
CA ALA A 58 4.67 -17.46 10.69
C ALA A 58 4.68 -18.18 12.05
N HIS A 59 5.84 -18.24 12.69
CA HIS A 59 6.01 -18.83 14.03
C HIS A 59 7.06 -18.00 14.80
N VAL A 60 6.84 -17.74 16.09
CA VAL A 60 7.70 -16.87 16.90
C VAL A 60 9.16 -17.30 16.91
N ASP A 61 9.45 -18.60 16.90
CA ASP A 61 10.80 -19.13 16.89
C ASP A 61 11.45 -19.15 15.49
N LEU A 62 10.66 -19.04 14.42
CA LEU A 62 11.12 -19.24 13.04
C LEU A 62 10.97 -17.99 12.17
N ALA A 63 10.12 -17.03 12.53
CA ALA A 63 9.84 -15.86 11.70
C ALA A 63 11.09 -15.07 11.37
N PHE A 64 11.86 -14.69 12.38
CA PHE A 64 13.10 -13.92 12.20
C PHE A 64 14.13 -14.68 11.38
N SER A 65 14.34 -15.96 11.69
CA SER A 65 15.30 -16.81 10.95
C SER A 65 14.85 -17.07 9.52
N SER A 66 13.53 -17.21 9.26
CA SER A 66 13.01 -17.36 7.90
C SER A 66 13.24 -16.10 7.04
N VAL A 67 13.10 -14.89 7.61
CA VAL A 67 13.44 -13.64 6.91
C VAL A 67 14.93 -13.53 6.66
N ALA A 68 15.76 -13.96 7.61
CA ALA A 68 17.22 -14.03 7.43
C ALA A 68 17.60 -15.03 6.32
N HIS A 69 16.97 -16.21 6.31
CA HIS A 69 17.13 -17.22 5.25
C HIS A 69 16.73 -16.67 3.88
N ILE A 70 15.58 -15.99 3.76
CA ILE A 70 15.19 -15.34 2.51
C ILE A 70 16.28 -14.40 2.01
N SER A 71 16.83 -13.58 2.90
CA SER A 71 17.82 -12.56 2.53
C SER A 71 19.20 -13.12 2.20
N ARG A 72 19.57 -14.29 2.71
CA ARG A 72 20.92 -14.86 2.60
C ARG A 72 21.02 -16.03 1.64
N ASP A 73 20.03 -16.92 1.66
CA ASP A 73 20.15 -18.23 1.03
C ASP A 73 19.24 -18.40 -0.19
N VAL A 74 18.11 -17.67 -0.25
CA VAL A 74 17.18 -17.74 -1.39
C VAL A 74 17.72 -16.89 -2.55
N ASN A 75 17.77 -17.45 -3.74
CA ASN A 75 18.20 -16.73 -4.95
C ASN A 75 17.37 -15.46 -5.16
N TYR A 76 18.04 -14.30 -5.19
CA TYR A 76 17.41 -12.96 -5.27
C TYR A 76 16.44 -12.63 -4.14
N GLY A 77 16.42 -13.42 -3.07
CA GLY A 77 15.55 -13.19 -1.91
C GLY A 77 15.82 -11.84 -1.23
N TRP A 78 17.09 -11.45 -1.13
CA TRP A 78 17.51 -10.13 -0.65
C TRP A 78 16.88 -8.99 -1.47
N LEU A 79 16.80 -9.13 -2.79
CA LEU A 79 16.21 -8.11 -3.67
C LEU A 79 14.69 -8.06 -3.51
N LEU A 80 14.03 -9.22 -3.46
CA LEU A 80 12.58 -9.29 -3.21
C LEU A 80 12.22 -8.67 -1.85
N ARG A 81 13.02 -8.96 -0.81
CA ARG A 81 12.82 -8.39 0.53
C ARG A 81 13.03 -6.87 0.53
N ALA A 82 14.07 -6.37 -0.16
CA ALA A 82 14.35 -4.95 -0.29
C ALA A 82 13.26 -4.21 -1.08
N LEU A 83 12.83 -4.77 -2.22
CA LEU A 83 11.75 -4.20 -3.03
C LEU A 83 10.41 -4.16 -2.28
N HIS A 84 10.12 -5.18 -1.48
CA HIS A 84 8.89 -5.22 -0.68
C HIS A 84 8.92 -4.18 0.44
N ALA A 85 10.00 -4.10 1.20
CA ALA A 85 10.13 -3.15 2.30
C ALA A 85 10.14 -1.69 1.82
N ASN A 86 11.02 -1.35 0.86
CA ASN A 86 11.09 0.00 0.31
C ASN A 86 9.83 0.35 -0.51
N GLY A 87 9.24 -0.64 -1.18
CA GLY A 87 7.99 -0.47 -1.92
C GLY A 87 6.83 -0.02 -1.03
N GLY A 88 6.79 -0.45 0.23
CA GLY A 88 5.85 0.07 1.24
C GLY A 88 6.01 1.57 1.44
N SER A 89 7.23 2.05 1.64
CA SER A 89 7.52 3.49 1.78
C SER A 89 7.12 4.28 0.53
N TRP A 90 7.46 3.81 -0.67
CA TRP A 90 7.07 4.45 -1.93
C TRP A 90 5.55 4.44 -2.15
N PHE A 91 4.87 3.39 -1.69
CA PHE A 91 3.41 3.34 -1.71
C PHE A 91 2.81 4.48 -0.88
N PHE A 92 3.29 4.69 0.36
CA PHE A 92 2.79 5.78 1.21
C PHE A 92 3.17 7.17 0.69
N ILE A 93 4.35 7.37 0.13
CA ILE A 93 4.69 8.63 -0.57
C ILE A 93 3.64 8.93 -1.65
N CYS A 94 3.34 7.94 -2.49
CA CYS A 94 2.33 8.11 -3.54
C CYS A 94 0.92 8.36 -2.97
N ILE A 95 0.52 7.68 -1.86
CA ILE A 95 -0.76 7.89 -1.19
C ILE A 95 -0.88 9.34 -0.69
N TYR A 96 0.13 9.84 0.01
CA TYR A 96 0.09 11.20 0.57
C TYR A 96 0.06 12.26 -0.51
N LEU A 97 0.80 12.09 -1.59
CA LEU A 97 0.76 12.99 -2.73
C LEU A 97 -0.58 12.90 -3.48
N HIS A 98 -1.17 11.72 -3.58
CA HIS A 98 -2.50 11.51 -4.15
C HIS A 98 -3.60 12.20 -3.33
N ILE A 99 -3.58 12.05 -2.01
CA ILE A 99 -4.52 12.71 -1.10
C ILE A 99 -4.30 14.22 -1.10
N GLY A 100 -3.03 14.66 -0.99
CA GLY A 100 -2.67 16.07 -1.02
C GLY A 100 -3.15 16.78 -2.29
N ARG A 101 -3.00 16.11 -3.46
CA ARG A 101 -3.59 16.57 -4.71
C ARG A 101 -5.12 16.70 -4.61
N GLY A 102 -5.78 15.69 -4.01
CA GLY A 102 -7.22 15.68 -3.85
C GLY A 102 -7.74 16.83 -2.96
N ILE A 103 -7.02 17.17 -1.91
CA ILE A 103 -7.33 18.30 -1.02
C ILE A 103 -7.04 19.63 -1.73
N TYR A 104 -5.86 19.79 -2.30
CA TYR A 104 -5.42 21.05 -2.91
C TYR A 104 -6.30 21.48 -4.09
N TYR A 105 -6.66 20.54 -4.97
CA TYR A 105 -7.45 20.83 -6.17
C TYR A 105 -8.97 20.57 -6.00
N GLY A 106 -9.42 20.26 -4.80
CA GLY A 106 -10.85 20.09 -4.51
C GLY A 106 -11.47 18.79 -5.04
N SER A 107 -10.68 17.73 -5.32
CA SER A 107 -11.21 16.44 -5.79
C SER A 107 -12.11 15.74 -4.76
N PHE A 108 -12.02 16.13 -3.48
CA PHE A 108 -12.82 15.59 -2.38
C PHE A 108 -14.32 15.86 -2.52
N VAL A 109 -14.73 16.79 -3.37
CA VAL A 109 -16.17 17.05 -3.64
C VAL A 109 -16.84 15.87 -4.34
N ASN A 110 -16.07 14.97 -4.98
CA ASN A 110 -16.58 13.69 -5.46
C ASN A 110 -16.65 12.69 -4.29
N ILE A 111 -17.71 12.85 -3.49
CA ILE A 111 -17.87 12.15 -2.20
C ILE A 111 -17.77 10.62 -2.32
N PRO A 112 -18.43 9.92 -3.29
CA PRO A 112 -18.29 8.47 -3.38
C PRO A 112 -16.86 8.02 -3.58
N THR A 113 -16.13 8.64 -4.51
CA THR A 113 -14.71 8.33 -4.79
C THR A 113 -13.85 8.64 -3.57
N TRP A 114 -14.07 9.79 -2.90
CA TRP A 114 -13.31 10.19 -1.72
C TRP A 114 -13.49 9.21 -0.56
N ASN A 115 -14.73 8.84 -0.23
CA ASN A 115 -15.03 7.92 0.87
C ASN A 115 -14.40 6.54 0.67
N ILE A 116 -14.47 5.98 -0.54
CA ILE A 116 -13.76 4.72 -0.85
C ILE A 116 -12.24 4.91 -0.73
N GLY A 117 -11.71 6.07 -1.12
CA GLY A 117 -10.30 6.41 -0.93
C GLY A 117 -9.88 6.40 0.54
N VAL A 118 -10.72 6.93 1.44
CA VAL A 118 -10.47 6.89 2.90
C VAL A 118 -10.45 5.44 3.41
N ILE A 119 -11.37 4.60 2.96
CA ILE A 119 -11.37 3.17 3.31
C ILE A 119 -10.09 2.49 2.82
N LEU A 120 -9.65 2.78 1.59
CA LEU A 120 -8.39 2.26 1.04
C LEU A 120 -7.18 2.71 1.87
N LEU A 121 -7.14 3.97 2.31
CA LEU A 121 -6.07 4.47 3.20
C LEU A 121 -6.02 3.65 4.50
N LEU A 122 -7.15 3.48 5.19
CA LEU A 122 -7.21 2.74 6.45
C LEU A 122 -6.79 1.27 6.27
N LEU A 123 -7.24 0.62 5.19
CA LEU A 123 -6.84 -0.76 4.90
C LEU A 123 -5.34 -0.87 4.54
N THR A 124 -4.79 0.12 3.84
CA THR A 124 -3.36 0.12 3.51
C THR A 124 -2.51 0.35 4.76
N ILE A 125 -2.93 1.26 5.66
CA ILE A 125 -2.30 1.45 6.98
C ILE A 125 -2.30 0.14 7.77
N ALA A 126 -3.46 -0.52 7.89
CA ALA A 126 -3.57 -1.80 8.58
C ALA A 126 -2.67 -2.86 7.93
N THR A 127 -2.68 -2.97 6.60
CA THR A 127 -1.85 -3.93 5.88
C THR A 127 -0.36 -3.72 6.14
N ALA A 128 0.12 -2.49 6.05
CA ALA A 128 1.52 -2.16 6.26
C ALA A 128 1.95 -2.43 7.72
N PHE A 129 1.12 -2.05 8.69
CA PHE A 129 1.37 -2.34 10.10
C PHE A 129 1.50 -3.84 10.37
N LEU A 130 0.54 -4.64 9.90
CA LEU A 130 0.57 -6.10 10.04
C LEU A 130 1.83 -6.68 9.41
N GLY A 131 2.24 -6.18 8.22
CA GLY A 131 3.43 -6.62 7.50
C GLY A 131 4.74 -6.31 8.22
N TYR A 132 4.83 -5.13 8.86
CA TYR A 132 6.01 -4.74 9.61
C TYR A 132 6.28 -5.60 10.85
N VAL A 133 5.23 -6.19 11.41
CA VAL A 133 5.34 -7.11 12.55
C VAL A 133 5.94 -8.46 12.16
N LEU A 134 5.77 -8.92 10.92
CA LEU A 134 6.12 -10.28 10.48
C LEU A 134 7.60 -10.66 10.62
N PRO A 135 8.59 -9.76 10.43
CA PRO A 135 9.99 -10.11 10.65
C PRO A 135 10.32 -10.54 12.07
N TRP A 136 9.47 -10.21 13.04
CA TRP A 136 9.62 -10.55 14.45
C TRP A 136 10.95 -10.10 15.05
N GLY A 137 11.38 -8.90 14.66
CA GLY A 137 12.48 -8.17 15.29
C GLY A 137 12.02 -7.38 16.51
N GLN A 138 12.94 -6.71 17.20
CA GLN A 138 12.65 -5.91 18.39
C GLN A 138 11.57 -4.84 18.14
N ILE A 139 11.72 -4.05 17.08
CA ILE A 139 10.73 -3.00 16.78
C ILE A 139 9.43 -3.60 16.26
N SER A 140 9.46 -4.71 15.52
CA SER A 140 8.26 -5.44 15.11
C SER A 140 7.41 -5.87 16.31
N PHE A 141 8.02 -6.48 17.31
CA PHE A 141 7.35 -6.98 18.51
C PHE A 141 6.83 -5.84 19.41
N TRP A 142 7.73 -4.90 19.74
CA TRP A 142 7.38 -3.81 20.66
C TRP A 142 6.45 -2.78 20.03
N GLY A 143 6.60 -2.54 18.71
CA GLY A 143 5.64 -1.73 17.95
C GLY A 143 4.25 -2.36 17.92
N ALA A 144 4.15 -3.69 17.72
CA ALA A 144 2.88 -4.39 17.81
C ALA A 144 2.27 -4.25 19.20
N THR A 145 3.06 -4.43 20.26
CA THR A 145 2.60 -4.35 21.65
C THR A 145 2.05 -2.95 21.97
N VAL A 146 2.79 -1.89 21.63
CA VAL A 146 2.38 -0.51 21.93
C VAL A 146 1.15 -0.12 21.11
N ILE A 147 1.18 -0.30 19.79
CA ILE A 147 0.12 0.19 18.91
C ILE A 147 -1.20 -0.56 19.16
N THR A 148 -1.16 -1.86 19.35
CA THR A 148 -2.40 -2.61 19.63
C THR A 148 -2.94 -2.33 21.02
N ASN A 149 -2.06 -2.05 22.00
CA ASN A 149 -2.52 -1.69 23.34
C ASN A 149 -3.24 -0.32 23.40
N LEU A 150 -3.06 0.57 22.41
CA LEU A 150 -3.83 1.82 22.33
C LEU A 150 -5.35 1.57 22.25
N PHE A 151 -5.79 0.44 21.71
CA PHE A 151 -7.20 0.07 21.70
C PHE A 151 -7.78 -0.14 23.11
N SER A 152 -6.95 -0.40 24.13
CA SER A 152 -7.42 -0.53 25.51
C SER A 152 -8.04 0.77 26.05
N ALA A 153 -7.74 1.92 25.46
CA ALA A 153 -8.35 3.21 25.79
C ALA A 153 -9.83 3.32 25.43
N ILE A 154 -10.37 2.40 24.61
CA ILE A 154 -11.80 2.38 24.26
C ILE A 154 -12.60 1.95 25.50
N PRO A 155 -13.54 2.81 25.98
CA PRO A 155 -14.31 2.46 27.16
C PRO A 155 -15.08 1.15 27.03
N TYR A 156 -15.13 0.39 28.10
CA TYR A 156 -15.87 -0.87 28.29
C TYR A 156 -15.33 -2.09 27.53
N ILE A 157 -14.94 -1.95 26.27
CA ILE A 157 -14.60 -3.08 25.38
C ILE A 157 -13.10 -3.11 25.01
N GLY A 158 -12.33 -2.07 25.39
CA GLY A 158 -10.96 -1.92 24.89
C GLY A 158 -10.04 -3.06 25.28
N GLN A 159 -10.10 -3.52 26.53
CA GLN A 159 -9.27 -4.65 26.98
C GLN A 159 -9.62 -5.94 26.24
N ASP A 160 -10.90 -6.26 26.12
CA ASP A 160 -11.37 -7.46 25.40
C ASP A 160 -10.95 -7.42 23.92
N LEU A 161 -11.00 -6.23 23.32
CA LEU A 161 -10.57 -6.01 21.95
C LEU A 161 -9.06 -6.28 21.77
N VAL A 162 -8.24 -5.79 22.71
CA VAL A 162 -6.78 -6.01 22.69
C VAL A 162 -6.48 -7.50 22.82
N GLU A 163 -7.09 -8.19 23.77
CA GLU A 163 -6.93 -9.65 23.98
C GLU A 163 -7.42 -10.44 22.76
N TRP A 164 -8.50 -10.01 22.14
CA TRP A 164 -8.99 -10.60 20.90
C TRP A 164 -8.00 -10.41 19.73
N ILE A 165 -7.42 -9.21 19.58
CA ILE A 165 -6.40 -8.94 18.55
C ILE A 165 -5.16 -9.82 18.79
N TRP A 166 -4.68 -9.89 20.03
CA TRP A 166 -3.51 -10.70 20.38
C TRP A 166 -3.78 -12.20 20.30
N GLY A 167 -5.03 -12.62 20.56
CA GLY A 167 -5.39 -14.03 20.68
C GLY A 167 -4.94 -14.66 21.97
N GLY A 168 -4.79 -13.85 23.01
CA GLY A 168 -4.33 -14.19 24.34
C GLY A 168 -4.03 -12.94 25.14
N PHE A 169 -3.34 -13.09 26.27
CA PHE A 169 -3.08 -11.99 27.20
C PHE A 169 -1.81 -11.18 26.88
N ALA A 170 -1.09 -11.55 25.81
CA ALA A 170 0.12 -10.87 25.36
C ALA A 170 0.33 -11.09 23.86
N VAL A 171 1.15 -10.23 23.26
CA VAL A 171 1.65 -10.41 21.89
C VAL A 171 2.52 -11.66 21.85
N ALA A 172 2.09 -12.67 21.08
CA ALA A 172 2.71 -13.99 21.03
C ALA A 172 2.46 -14.66 19.67
N ASN A 173 2.66 -15.98 19.61
CA ASN A 173 2.49 -16.74 18.37
C ASN A 173 1.10 -16.60 17.74
N ALA A 174 0.05 -16.57 18.55
CA ALA A 174 -1.32 -16.37 18.06
C ALA A 174 -1.48 -15.02 17.33
N THR A 175 -0.84 -13.97 17.86
CA THR A 175 -0.81 -12.64 17.22
C THR A 175 -0.09 -12.69 15.86
N LEU A 176 1.10 -13.28 15.84
CA LEU A 176 1.91 -13.37 14.62
C LEU A 176 1.19 -14.11 13.50
N VAL A 177 0.58 -15.25 13.80
CA VAL A 177 -0.17 -16.07 12.82
C VAL A 177 -1.37 -15.29 12.26
N ARG A 178 -2.12 -14.58 13.11
CA ARG A 178 -3.25 -13.74 12.68
C ARG A 178 -2.78 -12.58 11.80
N PHE A 179 -1.71 -11.93 12.18
CA PHE A 179 -1.16 -10.81 11.42
C PHE A 179 -0.64 -11.26 10.06
N PHE A 180 0.01 -12.41 9.96
CA PHE A 180 0.39 -13.00 8.69
C PHE A 180 -0.82 -13.28 7.80
N SER A 181 -1.85 -13.93 8.34
CA SER A 181 -3.06 -14.28 7.58
C SER A 181 -3.78 -13.03 7.04
N LEU A 182 -3.92 -12.00 7.88
CA LEU A 182 -4.56 -10.74 7.48
C LEU A 182 -3.68 -9.94 6.51
N HIS A 183 -2.36 -9.86 6.75
CA HIS A 183 -1.45 -9.19 5.83
C HIS A 183 -1.45 -9.83 4.44
N PHE A 184 -1.55 -11.15 4.36
CA PHE A 184 -1.65 -11.86 3.08
C PHE A 184 -2.98 -11.60 2.37
N LEU A 185 -4.09 -11.54 3.12
CA LEU A 185 -5.44 -11.37 2.56
C LEU A 185 -5.73 -9.92 2.12
N LEU A 186 -5.36 -8.93 2.94
CA LEU A 186 -5.78 -7.54 2.77
C LEU A 186 -5.40 -6.91 1.41
N PRO A 187 -4.22 -7.17 0.81
CA PRO A 187 -3.89 -6.64 -0.52
C PRO A 187 -4.90 -7.04 -1.62
N PHE A 188 -5.49 -8.22 -1.55
CA PHE A 188 -6.52 -8.65 -2.48
C PHE A 188 -7.85 -7.93 -2.22
N VAL A 189 -8.19 -7.70 -0.96
CA VAL A 189 -9.35 -6.87 -0.58
C VAL A 189 -9.15 -5.43 -1.08
N ILE A 190 -7.97 -4.85 -0.86
CA ILE A 190 -7.59 -3.52 -1.37
C ILE A 190 -7.73 -3.48 -2.90
N SER A 191 -7.28 -4.51 -3.61
CA SER A 191 -7.42 -4.59 -5.07
C SER A 191 -8.88 -4.55 -5.52
N GLY A 192 -9.76 -5.30 -4.82
CA GLY A 192 -11.21 -5.28 -5.09
C GLY A 192 -11.84 -3.90 -4.84
N ILE A 193 -11.50 -3.27 -3.71
CA ILE A 193 -12.02 -1.93 -3.36
C ILE A 193 -11.43 -0.85 -4.29
N THR A 194 -10.20 -1.02 -4.76
CA THR A 194 -9.61 -0.12 -5.77
C THR A 194 -10.42 -0.11 -7.07
N ILE A 195 -10.94 -1.25 -7.50
CA ILE A 195 -11.83 -1.31 -8.67
C ILE A 195 -13.09 -0.48 -8.42
N ILE A 196 -13.68 -0.55 -7.23
CA ILE A 196 -14.87 0.26 -6.87
C ILE A 196 -14.51 1.76 -6.84
N HIS A 197 -13.34 2.13 -6.31
CA HIS A 197 -12.83 3.51 -6.32
C HIS A 197 -12.73 4.07 -7.74
N ILE A 198 -12.18 3.27 -8.67
CA ILE A 198 -12.05 3.65 -10.08
C ILE A 198 -13.42 3.71 -10.76
N LEU A 199 -14.36 2.81 -10.44
CA LEU A 199 -15.71 2.86 -11.00
C LEU A 199 -16.42 4.16 -10.65
N PHE A 200 -16.39 4.60 -9.40
CA PHE A 200 -16.95 5.87 -8.99
C PHE A 200 -16.23 7.08 -9.63
N LEU A 201 -14.91 6.99 -9.80
CA LEU A 201 -14.18 8.03 -10.53
C LEU A 201 -14.61 8.12 -11.99
N HIS A 202 -14.85 6.98 -12.64
CA HIS A 202 -15.24 6.94 -14.05
C HIS A 202 -16.68 7.41 -14.28
N GLU A 203 -17.55 7.33 -13.27
CA GLU A 203 -18.93 7.82 -13.36
C GLU A 203 -18.98 9.34 -13.55
N THR A 204 -18.14 10.08 -12.82
CA THR A 204 -18.11 11.55 -12.89
C THR A 204 -16.97 12.09 -13.76
N GLY A 205 -15.92 11.28 -13.96
CA GLY A 205 -14.65 11.69 -14.56
C GLY A 205 -13.72 12.42 -13.57
N SER A 206 -12.47 12.60 -13.97
CA SER A 206 -11.47 13.35 -13.18
C SER A 206 -11.78 14.84 -13.20
N ASN A 207 -11.60 15.53 -12.07
CA ASN A 207 -11.49 16.97 -12.06
C ASN A 207 -10.16 17.41 -12.72
N ASN A 208 -9.92 18.72 -12.80
CA ASN A 208 -8.73 19.29 -13.43
C ASN A 208 -8.11 20.40 -12.55
N PRO A 209 -6.87 20.87 -12.85
CA PRO A 209 -6.19 21.85 -12.01
C PRO A 209 -6.91 23.18 -11.84
N LEU A 210 -7.82 23.55 -12.75
CA LEU A 210 -8.57 24.80 -12.68
C LEU A 210 -9.89 24.68 -11.92
N GLY A 211 -10.34 23.44 -11.63
CA GLY A 211 -11.65 23.19 -11.00
C GLY A 211 -12.86 23.56 -11.88
N LEU A 212 -12.64 23.80 -13.17
CA LEU A 212 -13.69 24.15 -14.12
C LEU A 212 -14.26 22.91 -14.80
N ASN A 213 -15.50 23.04 -15.32
CA ASN A 213 -16.08 22.00 -16.16
C ASN A 213 -15.27 21.84 -17.45
N SER A 214 -14.76 20.62 -17.68
CA SER A 214 -13.92 20.28 -18.82
C SER A 214 -14.64 19.55 -19.96
N ASP A 215 -15.98 19.48 -19.94
CA ASP A 215 -16.74 18.66 -20.91
C ASP A 215 -16.49 19.06 -22.37
N ARG A 216 -16.09 20.30 -22.62
CA ARG A 216 -15.75 20.80 -23.95
C ARG A 216 -14.29 20.59 -24.35
N GLU A 217 -13.42 20.18 -23.40
CA GLU A 217 -11.98 20.04 -23.59
C GLU A 217 -11.49 18.71 -23.03
N LYS A 218 -12.04 17.63 -23.52
CA LYS A 218 -11.61 16.26 -23.20
C LYS A 218 -11.00 15.59 -24.41
N ILE A 219 -9.99 14.77 -24.14
CA ILE A 219 -9.37 13.86 -25.12
C ILE A 219 -9.51 12.42 -24.64
N PRO A 220 -9.44 11.42 -25.53
CA PRO A 220 -9.33 10.02 -25.13
C PRO A 220 -8.09 9.81 -24.25
N PHE A 221 -8.20 9.01 -23.22
CA PHE A 221 -7.09 8.71 -22.31
C PHE A 221 -5.89 8.10 -23.06
N HIS A 222 -6.13 7.15 -23.97
CA HIS A 222 -5.11 6.68 -24.89
C HIS A 222 -5.04 7.63 -26.09
N SER A 223 -3.88 8.08 -26.55
CA SER A 223 -2.49 7.64 -26.22
C SER A 223 -1.80 8.53 -25.19
N TYR A 224 -2.16 9.84 -25.13
CA TYR A 224 -1.40 10.85 -24.39
C TYR A 224 -1.22 10.50 -22.89
N TYR A 225 -2.31 10.26 -22.16
CA TYR A 225 -2.21 10.00 -20.73
C TYR A 225 -1.62 8.62 -20.38
N ARG A 226 -1.74 7.62 -21.27
CA ARG A 226 -1.05 6.36 -21.08
C ARG A 226 0.47 6.50 -21.20
N PHE A 227 0.96 7.30 -22.15
CA PHE A 227 2.39 7.58 -22.22
C PHE A 227 2.87 8.42 -21.04
N LYS A 228 2.06 9.35 -20.58
CA LYS A 228 2.36 10.15 -19.40
C LYS A 228 2.45 9.29 -18.14
N ASP A 229 1.54 8.33 -17.97
CA ASP A 229 1.59 7.34 -16.88
C ASP A 229 2.83 6.45 -16.99
N LEU A 230 3.19 6.00 -18.20
CA LEU A 230 4.39 5.19 -18.42
C LEU A 230 5.67 5.91 -17.98
N VAL A 231 5.79 7.22 -18.26
CA VAL A 231 6.92 8.01 -17.77
C VAL A 231 6.97 8.01 -16.23
N GLY A 232 5.82 8.18 -15.56
CA GLY A 232 5.73 8.08 -14.10
C GLY A 232 6.14 6.70 -13.59
N PHE A 233 5.70 5.62 -14.25
CA PHE A 233 6.07 4.24 -13.91
C PHE A 233 7.59 4.01 -14.01
N LEU A 234 8.23 4.52 -15.06
CA LEU A 234 9.68 4.39 -15.23
C LEU A 234 10.44 5.14 -14.14
N ILE A 235 10.03 6.37 -13.81
CA ILE A 235 10.66 7.18 -12.76
C ILE A 235 10.50 6.48 -11.40
N LEU A 236 9.29 6.06 -11.03
CA LEU A 236 9.04 5.39 -9.75
C LEU A 236 9.81 4.07 -9.66
N SER A 237 9.79 3.25 -10.71
CA SER A 237 10.53 1.98 -10.75
C SER A 237 12.04 2.21 -10.61
N PHE A 238 12.59 3.24 -11.29
CA PHE A 238 13.99 3.60 -11.17
C PHE A 238 14.34 3.99 -9.73
N LEU A 239 13.55 4.85 -9.09
CA LEU A 239 13.78 5.28 -7.71
C LEU A 239 13.66 4.11 -6.73
N LEU A 240 12.63 3.27 -6.86
CA LEU A 240 12.46 2.08 -6.03
C LEU A 240 13.64 1.11 -6.17
N CYS A 241 14.09 0.86 -7.40
CA CYS A 241 15.27 0.03 -7.65
C CYS A 241 16.55 0.66 -7.11
N ALA A 242 16.73 1.97 -7.25
CA ALA A 242 17.90 2.68 -6.74
C ALA A 242 17.99 2.53 -5.20
N PHE A 243 16.91 2.80 -4.47
CA PHE A 243 16.89 2.60 -3.02
C PHE A 243 17.15 1.14 -2.64
N SER A 244 16.49 0.20 -3.32
CA SER A 244 16.60 -1.22 -3.00
C SER A 244 17.98 -1.81 -3.32
N LEU A 245 18.75 -1.24 -4.25
CA LEU A 245 20.06 -1.74 -4.67
C LEU A 245 21.23 -1.04 -3.97
N PHE A 246 21.15 0.28 -3.74
CA PHE A 246 22.27 1.05 -3.20
C PHE A 246 22.22 1.22 -1.68
N ASP A 247 21.05 1.37 -1.10
CA ASP A 247 20.87 1.47 0.36
C ASP A 247 19.50 0.91 0.78
N PRO A 248 19.34 -0.42 0.79
CA PRO A 248 18.05 -1.09 1.02
C PRO A 248 17.48 -0.86 2.43
N TYR A 249 18.27 -0.37 3.37
CA TYR A 249 17.90 -0.26 4.79
C TYR A 249 17.80 1.19 5.30
N ILE A 250 18.04 2.18 4.44
CA ILE A 250 18.04 3.60 4.82
C ILE A 250 16.73 4.07 5.46
N LEU A 251 15.60 3.45 5.12
CA LEU A 251 14.28 3.77 5.65
C LEU A 251 13.84 2.82 6.77
N GLY A 252 14.67 1.86 7.17
CA GLY A 252 14.38 0.87 8.21
C GLY A 252 15.02 1.20 9.55
N ASP A 253 14.47 0.65 10.62
CA ASP A 253 15.05 0.77 11.95
C ASP A 253 16.11 -0.31 12.19
N PRO A 254 17.35 0.04 12.59
CA PRO A 254 18.42 -0.92 12.83
C PRO A 254 18.13 -1.90 13.96
N GLU A 255 17.37 -1.53 15.00
CA GLU A 255 17.01 -2.44 16.08
C GLU A 255 16.08 -3.57 15.63
N ASN A 256 15.44 -3.45 14.46
CA ASN A 256 14.63 -4.53 13.90
C ASN A 256 15.45 -5.65 13.25
N PHE A 257 16.78 -5.52 13.20
CA PHE A 257 17.72 -6.60 12.88
C PHE A 257 18.15 -7.45 14.08
N ILE A 258 17.60 -7.17 15.26
CA ILE A 258 17.76 -7.96 16.49
C ILE A 258 16.49 -8.81 16.67
N PRO A 259 16.61 -10.12 16.94
CA PRO A 259 15.43 -10.97 17.22
C PRO A 259 14.60 -10.40 18.38
N ALA A 260 13.28 -10.52 18.29
CA ALA A 260 12.38 -10.06 19.33
C ALA A 260 12.67 -10.69 20.69
N ASN A 261 12.83 -9.85 21.71
CA ASN A 261 12.97 -10.27 23.10
C ASN A 261 11.90 -9.56 23.95
N PRO A 262 10.88 -10.29 24.44
CA PRO A 262 9.81 -9.70 25.25
C PRO A 262 10.26 -9.21 26.63
N LEU A 263 11.47 -9.56 27.09
CA LEU A 263 12.02 -9.16 28.38
C LEU A 263 12.91 -7.91 28.32
N VAL A 264 13.23 -7.45 27.11
CA VAL A 264 14.13 -6.30 26.91
C VAL A 264 13.46 -5.29 25.98
N THR A 265 13.01 -4.18 26.55
CA THR A 265 12.41 -3.08 25.78
C THR A 265 13.48 -2.26 25.07
N PRO A 266 13.35 -1.97 23.76
CA PRO A 266 14.22 -1.02 23.06
C PRO A 266 14.21 0.37 23.70
N VAL A 267 15.31 1.11 23.57
CA VAL A 267 15.42 2.49 24.10
C VAL A 267 14.41 3.41 23.42
N HIS A 268 14.19 3.23 22.12
CA HIS A 268 13.22 3.95 21.33
C HIS A 268 12.33 2.97 20.59
N ILE A 269 11.01 3.09 20.80
CA ILE A 269 10.00 2.37 20.01
C ILE A 269 9.31 3.40 19.14
N GLN A 270 9.57 3.35 17.83
CA GLN A 270 8.95 4.23 16.87
C GLN A 270 8.25 3.41 15.79
N PRO A 271 7.04 3.83 15.35
CA PRO A 271 6.46 3.26 14.15
C PRO A 271 7.23 3.71 12.91
N GLU A 272 7.01 3.02 11.79
CA GLU A 272 7.53 3.43 10.49
C GLU A 272 7.17 4.89 10.19
N TRP A 273 8.05 5.61 9.47
CA TRP A 273 7.95 7.04 9.24
C TRP A 273 6.58 7.48 8.68
N TYR A 274 5.94 6.63 7.87
CA TYR A 274 4.65 6.94 7.27
C TYR A 274 3.47 6.86 8.26
N PHE A 275 3.67 6.42 9.49
CA PHE A 275 2.69 6.43 10.57
C PHE A 275 2.94 7.54 11.61
N LEU A 276 4.06 8.26 11.53
CA LEU A 276 4.44 9.23 12.56
C LEU A 276 3.40 10.34 12.74
N PHE A 277 2.70 10.73 11.67
CA PHE A 277 1.64 11.73 11.77
C PHE A 277 0.50 11.29 12.71
N ALA A 278 0.10 10.02 12.64
CA ALA A 278 -0.94 9.46 13.50
C ALA A 278 -0.42 9.19 14.93
N TYR A 279 0.88 8.88 15.05
CA TYR A 279 1.51 8.64 16.34
C TYR A 279 1.75 9.95 17.14
N ALA A 280 1.90 11.08 16.44
CA ALA A 280 2.14 12.37 17.05
C ALA A 280 0.86 13.11 17.50
N ILE A 281 -0.34 12.65 17.13
CA ILE A 281 -1.64 13.19 17.53
C ILE A 281 -2.10 12.53 18.83
#